data_e77bb66607f2f50c3e72b59ca8578839
#
_entry.id   e77bb66607f2f50c3e72b59ca8578839
#
_cell.length_a   1.000
_cell.length_b   1.000
_cell.length_c   1.000
_cell.angle_alpha   90.00
_cell.angle_beta   90.00
_cell.angle_gamma   90.00
#
_symmetry.space_group_name_H-M   'P 1'
#
loop_
_entity.id
_entity.type
_entity.pdbx_description
1 polymer ?
#
loop_
_entity_poly.entity_id
_entity_poly.type
_entity_poly.pdbx_seq_one_letter_code
_entity_poly.pdbx_strand_id
1 'polypeptide(L)'
;MDVVREKKVDRRPQYIAGGALLLIVITSAGISRLKDAPPTVERAAISIDTVESGAMIREVRAPGTLVPEQIRWISAVAPGRVERKLVQPGARVTASTVLMELSNPDVEIQLLQAERQLTDAEAQLVTLRITLEAQRLTQAGVVAQVRSQHLEAMRQSKAARELVAQQLVSEFEAAKSQDAAVELTERLDIERQRLKILTDNIPLQLKVQQDQINRLKAVVAFQHSLAGAMIVRAGTDGVLQELPLEVGQFAQSGTTIAKVVQPERLKAVLRVQENQARDVTVGQVAVIDTRNGLVRGTVSRTDPSSSGGTVTIDVALKDSLPRGARPDLSIDGTIEIERLGKVLHVGRPTYGQANTTVGLFRLRPNGDAERIQVALGRSSASEIEIVRGLDAGDVVILSDMSRFDGVDRVRVK
;
A
#
# COMPACT_ATOMS: atom_id res chain seq x y z
N MET A 1 -102.59 74.91 -44.38
CA MET A 1 -102.65 74.21 -43.07
C MET A 1 -102.10 72.83 -43.28
N ASP A 2 -100.91 72.72 -42.93
CA ASP A 2 -100.15 71.45 -43.14
C ASP A 2 -100.10 70.66 -41.78
N VAL A 3 -100.65 69.46 -41.81
CA VAL A 3 -100.71 68.65 -40.63
C VAL A 3 -99.51 67.64 -40.76
N VAL A 4 -98.56 67.80 -39.83
CA VAL A 4 -97.43 66.94 -39.68
C VAL A 4 -97.83 65.57 -39.17
N ARG A 5 -97.49 64.49 -39.92
CA ARG A 5 -97.65 63.10 -39.47
C ARG A 5 -96.43 62.64 -38.67
N GLU A 6 -96.61 62.17 -37.44
CA GLU A 6 -95.61 61.56 -36.61
C GLU A 6 -95.17 60.19 -37.20
N LYS A 7 -93.90 59.99 -37.38
CA LYS A 7 -93.27 58.74 -37.84
C LYS A 7 -93.08 57.74 -36.72
N LYS A 8 -93.80 56.61 -36.69
CA LYS A 8 -93.64 55.50 -35.77
C LYS A 8 -92.22 54.95 -35.90
N VAL A 9 -91.41 54.97 -34.84
CA VAL A 9 -90.12 54.36 -34.79
C VAL A 9 -90.25 52.82 -34.69
N ASP A 10 -89.84 52.08 -35.69
CA ASP A 10 -89.89 50.62 -35.72
C ASP A 10 -88.65 50.06 -34.88
N ARG A 11 -88.90 49.44 -33.70
CA ARG A 11 -87.89 48.94 -32.74
C ARG A 11 -87.36 47.53 -33.09
N ARG A 12 -87.82 46.93 -34.24
CA ARG A 12 -87.40 45.62 -34.64
C ARG A 12 -85.88 45.42 -34.87
N PRO A 13 -85.10 46.39 -35.35
CA PRO A 13 -83.65 46.20 -35.56
C PRO A 13 -82.88 46.13 -34.24
N GLN A 14 -83.39 46.71 -33.15
CA GLN A 14 -82.71 46.67 -31.86
C GLN A 14 -82.78 45.33 -31.16
N TYR A 15 -83.86 44.55 -31.34
CA TYR A 15 -83.94 43.19 -30.80
C TYR A 15 -83.12 42.17 -31.60
N ILE A 16 -82.94 42.39 -32.91
CA ILE A 16 -82.07 41.57 -33.77
C ILE A 16 -80.57 41.80 -33.45
N ALA A 17 -80.21 43.09 -33.23
CA ALA A 17 -78.85 43.45 -32.81
C ALA A 17 -78.48 42.88 -31.44
N GLY A 18 -79.41 42.95 -30.44
CA GLY A 18 -79.28 42.37 -29.12
C GLY A 18 -79.09 40.85 -29.11
N GLY A 19 -79.93 40.14 -29.98
CA GLY A 19 -79.86 38.71 -30.14
C GLY A 19 -78.54 38.24 -30.79
N ALA A 20 -78.04 39.02 -31.78
CA ALA A 20 -76.75 38.70 -32.43
C ALA A 20 -75.56 38.90 -31.47
N LEU A 21 -75.62 39.93 -30.62
CA LEU A 21 -74.58 40.20 -29.62
C LEU A 21 -74.56 39.14 -28.54
N LEU A 22 -75.70 38.65 -28.08
CA LEU A 22 -75.85 37.57 -27.11
C LEU A 22 -75.33 36.21 -27.68
N LEU A 23 -75.57 35.96 -28.99
CA LEU A 23 -75.08 34.77 -29.68
C LEU A 23 -73.55 34.81 -29.85
N ILE A 24 -72.95 35.98 -30.11
CA ILE A 24 -71.51 36.17 -30.18
C ILE A 24 -70.87 35.97 -28.80
N VAL A 25 -71.50 36.45 -27.72
CA VAL A 25 -71.00 36.26 -26.34
C VAL A 25 -71.07 34.78 -25.97
N ILE A 26 -72.14 34.06 -26.28
CA ILE A 26 -72.30 32.62 -26.01
C ILE A 26 -71.30 31.80 -26.82
N THR A 27 -71.07 32.10 -28.09
CA THR A 27 -70.10 31.42 -28.94
C THR A 27 -68.68 31.73 -28.51
N SER A 28 -68.39 32.99 -28.14
CA SER A 28 -67.08 33.39 -27.60
C SER A 28 -66.78 32.72 -26.25
N ALA A 29 -67.77 32.63 -25.36
CA ALA A 29 -67.69 31.91 -24.08
C ALA A 29 -67.58 30.39 -24.28
N GLY A 30 -68.16 29.85 -25.32
CA GLY A 30 -68.05 28.45 -25.74
C GLY A 30 -66.63 28.15 -26.29
N ILE A 31 -66.07 29.03 -27.12
CA ILE A 31 -64.75 28.90 -27.71
C ILE A 31 -63.65 29.09 -26.64
N SER A 32 -63.85 30.01 -25.68
CA SER A 32 -62.88 30.24 -24.59
C SER A 32 -62.82 29.07 -23.58
N ARG A 33 -63.77 28.13 -23.62
CA ARG A 33 -63.80 26.88 -22.82
C ARG A 33 -63.23 25.69 -23.54
N LEU A 34 -62.92 25.78 -24.83
CA LEU A 34 -62.20 24.75 -25.57
C LEU A 34 -60.73 24.81 -25.12
N LYS A 35 -60.31 23.84 -24.30
CA LYS A 35 -58.90 23.64 -23.97
C LYS A 35 -58.18 23.33 -25.29
N ASP A 36 -57.05 23.98 -25.53
CA ASP A 36 -56.17 23.71 -26.69
C ASP A 36 -55.92 22.23 -26.78
N ALA A 37 -55.95 21.69 -28.00
CA ALA A 37 -55.65 20.30 -28.24
C ALA A 37 -54.21 20.01 -27.81
N PRO A 38 -53.96 18.96 -27.01
CA PRO A 38 -52.63 18.68 -26.52
C PRO A 38 -51.66 18.47 -27.71
N PRO A 39 -50.46 19.07 -27.65
CA PRO A 39 -49.45 18.86 -28.69
C PRO A 39 -49.14 17.37 -28.84
N THR A 40 -48.89 16.94 -30.08
CA THR A 40 -48.63 15.53 -30.40
C THR A 40 -47.14 15.23 -30.46
N VAL A 41 -46.72 14.10 -29.89
CA VAL A 41 -45.37 13.58 -29.92
C VAL A 41 -45.36 12.20 -30.55
N GLU A 42 -44.44 11.95 -31.47
CA GLU A 42 -44.27 10.67 -32.10
C GLU A 42 -43.69 9.63 -31.13
N ARG A 43 -44.30 8.45 -31.06
CA ARG A 43 -43.85 7.37 -30.17
C ARG A 43 -42.43 6.90 -30.49
N ALA A 44 -42.02 6.99 -31.74
CA ALA A 44 -40.66 6.63 -32.16
C ALA A 44 -39.57 7.60 -31.64
N ALA A 45 -39.97 8.83 -31.28
CA ALA A 45 -39.03 9.87 -30.78
C ALA A 45 -38.87 9.87 -29.26
N ILE A 46 -39.60 9.03 -28.52
CA ILE A 46 -39.60 9.01 -27.06
C ILE A 46 -39.16 7.64 -26.54
N SER A 47 -38.34 7.67 -25.48
CA SER A 47 -38.02 6.51 -24.64
C SER A 47 -39.03 6.46 -23.50
N ILE A 48 -39.68 5.32 -23.32
CA ILE A 48 -40.64 5.09 -22.23
C ILE A 48 -40.14 3.91 -21.39
N ASP A 49 -40.46 3.94 -20.10
CA ASP A 49 -40.19 2.83 -19.20
C ASP A 49 -41.31 2.72 -18.16
N THR A 50 -41.39 1.57 -17.50
CA THR A 50 -42.42 1.27 -16.50
C THR A 50 -41.80 1.34 -15.10
N VAL A 51 -42.48 2.00 -14.17
CA VAL A 51 -42.07 2.03 -12.78
C VAL A 51 -42.22 0.66 -12.16
N GLU A 52 -41.12 0.09 -11.69
CA GLU A 52 -41.07 -1.22 -11.04
C GLU A 52 -40.87 -1.08 -9.53
N SER A 53 -41.41 -2.05 -8.78
CA SER A 53 -41.17 -2.18 -7.35
C SER A 53 -40.24 -3.37 -7.12
N GLY A 54 -39.02 -3.09 -6.75
CA GLY A 54 -38.02 -4.13 -6.63
C GLY A 54 -36.76 -3.71 -5.86
N ALA A 55 -35.76 -4.58 -5.91
CA ALA A 55 -34.44 -4.26 -5.40
C ALA A 55 -33.68 -3.46 -6.46
N MET A 56 -33.25 -2.25 -6.11
CA MET A 56 -32.41 -1.41 -6.94
C MET A 56 -30.98 -1.50 -6.45
N ILE A 57 -30.05 -1.83 -7.34
CA ILE A 57 -28.61 -1.85 -7.02
C ILE A 57 -28.00 -0.53 -7.50
N ARG A 58 -27.46 0.19 -6.56
CA ARG A 58 -26.69 1.38 -6.85
C ARG A 58 -25.23 0.99 -7.08
N GLU A 59 -24.78 1.13 -8.29
CA GLU A 59 -23.43 0.73 -8.72
C GLU A 59 -22.66 1.88 -9.37
N VAL A 60 -21.35 1.81 -9.26
CA VAL A 60 -20.41 2.71 -9.95
C VAL A 60 -19.57 1.88 -10.90
N ARG A 61 -19.50 2.30 -12.16
CA ARG A 61 -18.64 1.70 -13.18
C ARG A 61 -17.43 2.55 -13.42
N ALA A 62 -16.26 1.91 -13.46
CA ALA A 62 -15.00 2.60 -13.69
C ALA A 62 -14.05 1.73 -14.51
N PRO A 63 -13.32 2.32 -15.46
CA PRO A 63 -12.22 1.64 -16.12
C PRO A 63 -11.05 1.46 -15.17
N GLY A 64 -10.22 0.45 -15.44
CA GLY A 64 -9.05 0.17 -14.64
C GLY A 64 -8.04 -0.74 -15.33
N THR A 65 -7.07 -1.19 -14.57
CA THR A 65 -6.05 -2.14 -15.02
C THR A 65 -5.79 -3.21 -13.95
N LEU A 66 -5.42 -4.40 -14.39
CA LEU A 66 -4.89 -5.42 -13.50
C LEU A 66 -3.43 -5.10 -13.16
N VAL A 67 -3.10 -5.08 -11.87
CA VAL A 67 -1.76 -4.79 -11.40
C VAL A 67 -1.32 -5.92 -10.46
N PRO A 68 -0.05 -6.38 -10.50
CA PRO A 68 0.44 -7.36 -9.54
C PRO A 68 0.26 -6.84 -8.10
N GLU A 69 -0.20 -7.71 -7.19
CA GLU A 69 -0.27 -7.36 -5.75
C GLU A 69 1.11 -7.10 -5.18
N GLN A 70 2.09 -7.87 -5.62
CA GLN A 70 3.47 -7.77 -5.17
C GLN A 70 4.41 -7.59 -6.35
N ILE A 71 5.17 -6.53 -6.27
CA ILE A 71 6.25 -6.21 -7.20
C ILE A 71 7.54 -6.20 -6.40
N ARG A 72 8.51 -7.00 -6.81
CA ARG A 72 9.85 -7.00 -6.24
C ARG A 72 10.81 -6.25 -7.15
N TRP A 73 11.22 -5.09 -6.70
CA TRP A 73 12.31 -4.35 -7.32
C TRP A 73 13.64 -4.86 -6.78
N ILE A 74 14.55 -5.21 -7.67
CA ILE A 74 15.89 -5.70 -7.34
C ILE A 74 16.85 -4.62 -7.78
N SER A 75 17.59 -4.05 -6.81
CA SER A 75 18.58 -3.02 -7.07
C SER A 75 19.99 -3.52 -6.76
N ALA A 76 20.98 -2.94 -7.41
CA ALA A 76 22.39 -3.19 -7.13
C ALA A 76 22.73 -2.80 -5.68
N VAL A 77 23.23 -3.73 -4.90
CA VAL A 77 23.70 -3.49 -3.52
C VAL A 77 25.07 -2.81 -3.55
N ALA A 78 25.95 -3.25 -4.45
CA ALA A 78 27.27 -2.66 -4.68
C ALA A 78 27.44 -2.31 -6.16
N PRO A 79 28.29 -1.33 -6.48
CA PRO A 79 28.57 -0.99 -7.88
C PRO A 79 29.30 -2.10 -8.59
N GLY A 80 28.97 -2.34 -9.87
CA GLY A 80 29.63 -3.38 -10.67
C GLY A 80 29.25 -3.29 -12.14
N ARG A 81 30.08 -3.87 -13.00
CA ARG A 81 29.80 -4.03 -14.43
C ARG A 81 29.04 -5.32 -14.66
N VAL A 82 28.00 -5.29 -15.49
CA VAL A 82 27.28 -6.48 -15.93
C VAL A 82 28.21 -7.36 -16.77
N GLU A 83 28.52 -8.54 -16.25
CA GLU A 83 29.34 -9.53 -16.94
C GLU A 83 28.52 -10.48 -17.80
N ARG A 84 27.42 -10.99 -17.23
CA ARG A 84 26.52 -11.92 -17.91
C ARG A 84 25.07 -11.73 -17.47
N LYS A 85 24.14 -11.91 -18.43
CA LYS A 85 22.69 -12.06 -18.18
C LYS A 85 22.35 -13.54 -18.36
N LEU A 86 21.74 -14.14 -17.36
CA LEU A 86 21.43 -15.56 -17.35
C LEU A 86 19.98 -15.88 -17.64
N VAL A 87 19.12 -14.86 -17.51
CA VAL A 87 17.67 -14.98 -17.70
C VAL A 87 17.17 -13.81 -18.56
N GLN A 88 16.13 -14.04 -19.35
CA GLN A 88 15.49 -13.02 -20.17
C GLN A 88 14.14 -12.60 -19.57
N PRO A 89 13.66 -11.35 -19.82
CA PRO A 89 12.31 -10.94 -19.48
C PRO A 89 11.26 -11.92 -20.02
N GLY A 90 10.23 -12.21 -19.20
CA GLY A 90 9.21 -13.23 -19.48
C GLY A 90 9.49 -14.61 -18.90
N ALA A 91 10.70 -14.90 -18.43
CA ALA A 91 11.03 -16.18 -17.82
C ALA A 91 10.45 -16.32 -16.40
N ARG A 92 10.01 -17.53 -16.03
CA ARG A 92 9.71 -17.88 -14.64
C ARG A 92 11.00 -18.03 -13.85
N VAL A 93 11.02 -17.43 -12.67
CA VAL A 93 12.15 -17.44 -11.75
C VAL A 93 11.72 -17.89 -10.36
N THR A 94 12.63 -18.50 -9.63
CA THR A 94 12.50 -18.83 -8.21
C THR A 94 13.39 -17.90 -7.39
N ALA A 95 13.20 -17.87 -6.09
CA ALA A 95 14.00 -17.02 -5.19
C ALA A 95 15.52 -17.23 -5.36
N SER A 96 15.97 -18.46 -5.69
CA SER A 96 17.37 -18.81 -5.89
C SER A 96 17.90 -18.55 -7.30
N THR A 97 17.03 -18.28 -8.28
CA THR A 97 17.43 -18.08 -9.68
C THR A 97 18.36 -16.89 -9.82
N VAL A 98 19.52 -17.10 -10.41
CA VAL A 98 20.48 -16.04 -10.75
C VAL A 98 20.00 -15.33 -12.02
N LEU A 99 19.81 -14.02 -11.93
CA LEU A 99 19.36 -13.18 -13.04
C LEU A 99 20.50 -12.66 -13.87
N MET A 100 21.53 -12.15 -13.20
CA MET A 100 22.76 -11.65 -13.82
C MET A 100 23.93 -11.73 -12.85
N GLU A 101 25.12 -11.67 -13.41
CA GLU A 101 26.38 -11.58 -12.69
C GLU A 101 27.00 -10.21 -12.95
N LEU A 102 27.41 -9.58 -11.87
CA LEU A 102 28.19 -8.34 -11.89
C LEU A 102 29.63 -8.66 -11.55
N SER A 103 30.55 -7.81 -12.00
CA SER A 103 31.98 -7.89 -11.64
C SER A 103 32.45 -6.52 -11.18
N ASN A 104 33.20 -6.52 -10.07
CA ASN A 104 33.90 -5.34 -9.59
C ASN A 104 35.18 -5.75 -8.87
N PRO A 105 36.37 -5.59 -9.52
CA PRO A 105 37.67 -5.93 -8.94
C PRO A 105 37.93 -5.21 -7.61
N ASP A 106 37.44 -4.00 -7.41
CA ASP A 106 37.65 -3.25 -6.15
C ASP A 106 36.97 -3.95 -4.96
N VAL A 107 35.77 -4.53 -5.16
CA VAL A 107 35.06 -5.29 -4.12
C VAL A 107 35.86 -6.55 -3.73
N GLU A 108 36.42 -7.24 -4.71
CA GLU A 108 37.25 -8.43 -4.49
C GLU A 108 38.55 -8.07 -3.74
N ILE A 109 39.21 -6.97 -4.14
CA ILE A 109 40.42 -6.49 -3.47
C ILE A 109 40.11 -6.09 -2.01
N GLN A 110 38.99 -5.41 -1.77
CA GLN A 110 38.60 -5.03 -0.41
C GLN A 110 38.28 -6.25 0.46
N LEU A 111 37.68 -7.28 -0.08
CA LEU A 111 37.45 -8.54 0.61
C LEU A 111 38.77 -9.19 1.01
N LEU A 112 39.70 -9.37 0.06
CA LEU A 112 41.02 -9.95 0.32
C LEU A 112 41.82 -9.14 1.36
N GLN A 113 41.72 -7.81 1.32
CA GLN A 113 42.37 -6.95 2.32
C GLN A 113 41.76 -7.14 3.73
N ALA A 114 40.44 -7.25 3.85
CA ALA A 114 39.77 -7.49 5.11
C ALA A 114 40.12 -8.88 5.68
N GLU A 115 40.14 -9.91 4.84
CA GLU A 115 40.57 -11.26 5.24
C GLU A 115 42.02 -11.32 5.73
N ARG A 116 42.93 -10.62 5.04
CA ARG A 116 44.32 -10.51 5.47
C ARG A 116 44.41 -9.82 6.85
N GLN A 117 43.74 -8.71 7.04
CA GLN A 117 43.73 -8.00 8.34
C GLN A 117 43.21 -8.89 9.47
N LEU A 118 42.17 -9.69 9.23
CA LEU A 118 41.67 -10.66 10.19
C LEU A 118 42.74 -11.71 10.53
N THR A 119 43.37 -12.30 9.51
CA THR A 119 44.43 -13.30 9.69
C THR A 119 45.59 -12.75 10.47
N ASP A 120 46.02 -11.51 10.16
CA ASP A 120 47.14 -10.83 10.90
C ASP A 120 46.76 -10.62 12.39
N ALA A 121 45.50 -10.21 12.66
CA ALA A 121 45.06 -10.02 14.05
C ALA A 121 44.93 -11.34 14.82
N GLU A 122 44.50 -12.43 14.15
CA GLU A 122 44.47 -13.78 14.74
C GLU A 122 45.89 -14.29 15.06
N ALA A 123 46.85 -14.06 14.17
CA ALA A 123 48.28 -14.38 14.44
C ALA A 123 48.83 -13.57 15.60
N GLN A 124 48.49 -12.29 15.69
CA GLN A 124 48.87 -11.41 16.84
C GLN A 124 48.30 -11.96 18.14
N LEU A 125 47.06 -12.42 18.19
CA LEU A 125 46.47 -13.01 19.38
C LEU A 125 47.24 -14.22 19.86
N VAL A 126 47.63 -15.13 18.92
CA VAL A 126 48.44 -16.31 19.25
C VAL A 126 49.78 -15.89 19.83
N THR A 127 50.48 -14.93 19.21
CA THR A 127 51.76 -14.43 19.67
C THR A 127 51.63 -13.78 21.05
N LEU A 128 50.63 -12.94 21.26
CA LEU A 128 50.35 -12.30 22.55
C LEU A 128 50.10 -13.36 23.64
N ARG A 129 49.29 -14.39 23.35
CA ARG A 129 49.03 -15.48 24.31
C ARG A 129 50.31 -16.19 24.72
N ILE A 130 51.17 -16.55 23.77
CA ILE A 130 52.46 -17.22 24.05
C ILE A 130 53.34 -16.31 24.89
N THR A 131 53.45 -15.02 24.56
CA THR A 131 54.28 -14.07 25.25
C THR A 131 53.84 -13.86 26.71
N LEU A 132 52.55 -13.66 26.94
CA LEU A 132 51.96 -13.48 28.27
C LEU A 132 52.13 -14.74 29.13
N GLU A 133 51.95 -15.92 28.57
CA GLU A 133 52.16 -17.19 29.27
C GLU A 133 53.63 -17.41 29.64
N ALA A 134 54.55 -17.07 28.73
CA ALA A 134 56.00 -17.11 29.02
C ALA A 134 56.35 -16.17 30.16
N GLN A 135 55.83 -14.93 30.19
CA GLN A 135 56.02 -13.97 31.25
C GLN A 135 55.47 -14.49 32.62
N ARG A 136 54.27 -15.10 32.60
CA ARG A 136 53.67 -15.71 33.80
C ARG A 136 54.53 -16.86 34.34
N LEU A 137 55.04 -17.73 33.46
CA LEU A 137 55.92 -18.83 33.86
C LEU A 137 57.26 -18.34 34.42
N THR A 138 57.84 -17.31 33.82
CA THR A 138 59.09 -16.69 34.31
C THR A 138 58.86 -16.11 35.74
N GLN A 139 57.77 -15.37 35.93
CA GLN A 139 57.48 -14.81 37.26
C GLN A 139 57.16 -15.92 38.29
N ALA A 140 56.47 -16.98 37.89
CA ALA A 140 56.24 -18.14 38.76
C ALA A 140 57.55 -18.83 39.17
N GLY A 141 58.55 -18.86 38.27
CA GLY A 141 59.91 -19.33 38.60
C GLY A 141 60.59 -18.46 39.64
N VAL A 142 60.49 -17.11 39.56
CA VAL A 142 61.00 -16.16 40.58
C VAL A 142 60.34 -16.43 41.94
N VAL A 143 59.01 -16.56 41.96
CA VAL A 143 58.30 -16.89 43.23
C VAL A 143 58.77 -18.20 43.83
N ALA A 144 59.01 -19.23 43.04
CA ALA A 144 59.48 -20.50 43.51
C ALA A 144 60.91 -20.40 44.10
N GLN A 145 61.80 -19.63 43.47
CA GLN A 145 63.17 -19.38 43.97
C GLN A 145 63.11 -18.64 45.27
N VAL A 146 62.41 -17.50 45.39
CA VAL A 146 62.31 -16.72 46.62
C VAL A 146 61.60 -17.53 47.71
N ARG A 147 60.65 -18.36 47.41
CA ARG A 147 60.04 -19.30 48.38
C ARG A 147 61.02 -20.28 48.95
N SER A 148 61.92 -20.84 48.11
CA SER A 148 62.99 -21.74 48.63
C SER A 148 63.94 -21.03 49.57
N GLN A 149 64.38 -19.81 49.23
CA GLN A 149 65.25 -18.97 50.09
C GLN A 149 64.57 -18.63 51.39
N HIS A 150 63.29 -18.25 51.36
CA HIS A 150 62.48 -17.96 52.54
C HIS A 150 62.40 -19.17 53.48
N LEU A 151 62.06 -20.36 52.94
CA LEU A 151 62.01 -21.58 53.74
C LEU A 151 63.37 -21.93 54.44
N GLU A 152 64.47 -21.67 53.72
CA GLU A 152 65.84 -21.83 54.32
C GLU A 152 66.09 -20.84 55.44
N ALA A 153 65.84 -19.55 55.20
CA ALA A 153 65.99 -18.51 56.23
C ALA A 153 65.10 -18.75 57.48
N MET A 154 63.88 -19.23 57.29
CA MET A 154 63.01 -19.59 58.40
C MET A 154 63.56 -20.76 59.23
N ARG A 155 64.17 -21.81 58.57
CA ARG A 155 64.81 -22.91 59.27
C ARG A 155 66.01 -22.43 60.07
N GLN A 156 66.87 -21.54 59.46
CA GLN A 156 68.04 -20.95 60.14
C GLN A 156 67.64 -20.07 61.34
N SER A 157 66.63 -19.23 61.17
CA SER A 157 66.14 -18.37 62.28
C SER A 157 65.58 -19.22 63.43
N LYS A 158 64.84 -20.27 63.14
CA LYS A 158 64.35 -21.22 64.17
C LYS A 158 65.49 -21.93 64.91
N ALA A 159 66.46 -22.45 64.17
CA ALA A 159 67.62 -23.11 64.77
C ALA A 159 68.43 -22.14 65.60
N ALA A 160 68.68 -20.89 65.14
CA ALA A 160 69.39 -19.88 65.89
C ALA A 160 68.70 -19.55 67.21
N ARG A 161 67.38 -19.42 67.25
CA ARG A 161 66.58 -19.19 68.47
C ARG A 161 66.70 -20.34 69.45
N GLU A 162 66.68 -21.61 69.00
CA GLU A 162 66.84 -22.78 69.85
C GLU A 162 68.25 -22.84 70.43
N LEU A 163 69.29 -22.44 69.71
CA LEU A 163 70.69 -22.38 70.15
C LEU A 163 70.97 -21.22 71.16
N VAL A 164 70.30 -20.04 71.02
CA VAL A 164 70.35 -18.94 72.02
C VAL A 164 69.84 -19.42 73.40
N ALA A 165 68.68 -20.20 73.39
CA ALA A 165 68.16 -20.75 74.62
C ALA A 165 69.17 -21.70 75.34
N GLN A 166 70.06 -22.33 74.54
CA GLN A 166 71.18 -23.14 75.07
C GLN A 166 72.50 -22.38 75.31
N GLN A 167 72.50 -21.06 75.16
CA GLN A 167 73.68 -20.19 75.29
C GLN A 167 74.86 -20.50 74.33
N LEU A 168 74.54 -21.15 73.17
CA LEU A 168 75.53 -21.58 72.16
C LEU A 168 75.77 -20.52 71.05
N VAL A 169 74.86 -19.57 70.91
CA VAL A 169 74.85 -18.51 69.86
C VAL A 169 74.44 -17.16 70.52
N SER A 170 74.99 -16.01 70.09
CA SER A 170 74.67 -14.70 70.60
C SER A 170 73.30 -14.23 70.23
N GLU A 171 72.62 -13.41 71.08
CA GLU A 171 71.34 -12.80 70.74
C GLU A 171 71.36 -11.99 69.40
N PHE A 172 72.52 -11.30 69.17
CA PHE A 172 72.72 -10.53 67.94
C PHE A 172 72.65 -11.42 66.66
N GLU A 173 73.25 -12.61 66.68
CA GLU A 173 73.23 -13.55 65.57
C GLU A 173 71.89 -14.10 65.34
N ALA A 174 71.13 -14.39 66.40
CA ALA A 174 69.72 -14.82 66.28
C ALA A 174 68.83 -13.68 65.71
N ALA A 175 69.02 -12.46 66.20
CA ALA A 175 68.28 -11.30 65.68
C ALA A 175 68.53 -11.10 64.14
N LYS A 176 69.85 -11.18 63.77
CA LYS A 176 70.19 -11.09 62.30
C LYS A 176 69.55 -12.17 61.44
N SER A 177 69.50 -13.41 61.96
CA SER A 177 68.81 -14.49 61.24
C SER A 177 67.30 -14.30 61.18
N GLN A 178 66.73 -13.68 62.22
CA GLN A 178 65.31 -13.32 62.24
C GLN A 178 64.98 -12.21 61.20
N ASP A 179 65.84 -11.16 61.19
CA ASP A 179 65.63 -10.05 60.23
C ASP A 179 65.71 -10.54 58.76
N ALA A 180 66.66 -11.43 58.44
CA ALA A 180 66.77 -12.06 57.12
C ALA A 180 65.52 -12.89 56.76
N ALA A 181 64.93 -13.58 57.76
CA ALA A 181 63.65 -14.36 57.48
C ALA A 181 62.46 -13.41 57.26
N VAL A 182 62.42 -12.26 58.02
CA VAL A 182 61.36 -11.23 57.81
C VAL A 182 61.50 -10.57 56.43
N GLU A 183 62.69 -10.17 56.03
CA GLU A 183 62.99 -9.58 54.71
C GLU A 183 62.51 -10.52 53.58
N LEU A 184 62.89 -11.81 53.70
CA LEU A 184 62.47 -12.80 52.66
C LEU A 184 60.99 -13.09 52.71
N THR A 185 60.26 -12.93 53.79
CA THR A 185 58.82 -13.01 53.90
C THR A 185 58.17 -11.88 53.10
N GLU A 186 58.59 -10.65 53.34
CA GLU A 186 58.11 -9.48 52.63
C GLU A 186 58.38 -9.59 51.13
N ARG A 187 59.59 -10.00 50.76
CA ARG A 187 59.94 -10.21 49.35
C ARG A 187 59.12 -11.29 48.68
N LEU A 188 58.85 -12.41 49.36
CA LEU A 188 58.02 -13.45 48.87
C LEU A 188 56.57 -12.98 48.59
N ASP A 189 56.02 -12.17 49.50
CA ASP A 189 54.68 -11.59 49.34
C ASP A 189 54.56 -10.61 48.15
N ILE A 190 55.59 -9.78 47.97
CA ILE A 190 55.73 -8.86 46.85
C ILE A 190 55.74 -9.68 45.52
N GLU A 191 56.57 -10.72 45.42
CA GLU A 191 56.67 -11.51 44.19
C GLU A 191 55.38 -12.31 43.91
N ARG A 192 54.69 -12.78 44.94
CA ARG A 192 53.34 -13.39 44.80
C ARG A 192 52.31 -12.38 44.31
N GLN A 193 52.30 -11.17 44.82
CA GLN A 193 51.41 -10.09 44.36
C GLN A 193 51.68 -9.77 42.87
N ARG A 194 52.96 -9.67 42.45
CA ARG A 194 53.32 -9.48 41.05
C ARG A 194 52.80 -10.60 40.16
N LEU A 195 52.97 -11.87 40.58
CA LEU A 195 52.43 -13.01 39.83
C LEU A 195 50.93 -12.96 39.74
N LYS A 196 50.25 -12.58 40.83
CA LYS A 196 48.81 -12.42 40.85
C LYS A 196 48.34 -11.33 39.89
N ILE A 197 48.91 -10.14 39.95
CA ILE A 197 48.58 -9.02 39.04
C ILE A 197 48.78 -9.45 37.57
N LEU A 198 49.91 -10.09 37.27
CA LEU A 198 50.18 -10.58 35.93
C LEU A 198 49.11 -11.59 35.48
N THR A 199 48.78 -12.57 36.32
CA THR A 199 47.80 -13.60 36.02
C THR A 199 46.40 -13.04 35.82
N ASP A 200 45.99 -12.06 36.65
CA ASP A 200 44.69 -11.41 36.59
C ASP A 200 44.55 -10.51 35.34
N ASN A 201 45.65 -9.94 34.83
CA ASN A 201 45.65 -9.08 33.64
C ASN A 201 45.70 -9.83 32.31
N ILE A 202 46.19 -11.09 32.27
CA ILE A 202 46.25 -11.90 31.05
C ILE A 202 44.89 -11.99 30.37
N PRO A 203 43.80 -12.44 31.02
CA PRO A 203 42.50 -12.57 30.37
C PRO A 203 41.94 -11.23 29.84
N LEU A 204 42.24 -10.11 30.51
CA LEU A 204 41.82 -8.78 30.09
C LEU A 204 42.54 -8.34 28.81
N GLN A 205 43.86 -8.56 28.70
CA GLN A 205 44.63 -8.25 27.49
C GLN A 205 44.21 -9.12 26.31
N LEU A 206 43.98 -10.42 26.53
CA LEU A 206 43.48 -11.35 25.49
C LEU A 206 42.10 -10.98 25.04
N LYS A 207 41.21 -10.53 25.96
CA LYS A 207 39.88 -10.08 25.64
C LYS A 207 39.87 -8.88 24.70
N VAL A 208 40.70 -7.87 24.97
CA VAL A 208 40.82 -6.68 24.10
C VAL A 208 41.20 -7.10 22.67
N GLN A 209 42.20 -8.00 22.54
CA GLN A 209 42.59 -8.50 21.20
C GLN A 209 41.48 -9.36 20.56
N GLN A 210 40.78 -10.17 21.34
CA GLN A 210 39.64 -10.95 20.83
C GLN A 210 38.48 -10.05 20.35
N ASP A 211 38.22 -8.96 21.10
CA ASP A 211 37.20 -7.98 20.67
C ASP A 211 37.61 -7.27 19.37
N GLN A 212 38.89 -7.03 19.14
CA GLN A 212 39.40 -6.53 17.85
C GLN A 212 39.16 -7.54 16.72
N ILE A 213 39.45 -8.81 16.97
CA ILE A 213 39.18 -9.89 15.99
C ILE A 213 37.68 -9.98 15.66
N ASN A 214 36.80 -9.89 16.64
CA ASN A 214 35.36 -9.90 16.45
C ASN A 214 34.89 -8.73 15.57
N ARG A 215 35.46 -7.54 15.74
CA ARG A 215 35.19 -6.40 14.83
C ARG A 215 35.66 -6.66 13.42
N LEU A 216 36.86 -7.20 13.24
CA LEU A 216 37.39 -7.55 11.91
C LEU A 216 36.56 -8.66 11.24
N LYS A 217 36.10 -9.67 12.00
CA LYS A 217 35.16 -10.68 11.48
C LYS A 217 33.88 -10.07 10.94
N ALA A 218 33.32 -9.05 11.62
CA ALA A 218 32.17 -8.34 11.12
C ALA A 218 32.46 -7.57 9.82
N VAL A 219 33.64 -6.98 9.68
CA VAL A 219 34.08 -6.32 8.44
C VAL A 219 34.20 -7.34 7.30
N VAL A 220 34.85 -8.47 7.55
CA VAL A 220 34.98 -9.56 6.55
C VAL A 220 33.60 -10.05 6.11
N ALA A 221 32.69 -10.31 7.07
CA ALA A 221 31.31 -10.73 6.76
C ALA A 221 30.57 -9.72 5.88
N PHE A 222 30.75 -8.42 6.16
CA PHE A 222 30.19 -7.35 5.33
C PHE A 222 30.76 -7.37 3.90
N GLN A 223 32.09 -7.46 3.75
CA GLN A 223 32.73 -7.54 2.42
C GLN A 223 32.31 -8.79 1.65
N HIS A 224 32.19 -9.94 2.33
CA HIS A 224 31.61 -11.15 1.73
C HIS A 224 30.18 -10.95 1.24
N SER A 225 29.36 -10.24 1.98
CA SER A 225 27.98 -9.94 1.54
C SER A 225 27.97 -9.06 0.29
N LEU A 226 28.87 -8.08 0.19
CA LEU A 226 29.01 -7.25 -1.01
C LEU A 226 29.48 -8.07 -2.21
N ALA A 227 30.50 -8.90 -2.02
CA ALA A 227 30.99 -9.81 -3.08
C ALA A 227 29.89 -10.81 -3.51
N GLY A 228 29.15 -11.37 -2.55
CA GLY A 228 28.03 -12.26 -2.84
C GLY A 228 26.87 -11.56 -3.56
N ALA A 229 26.68 -10.25 -3.35
CA ALA A 229 25.68 -9.46 -4.05
C ALA A 229 26.02 -9.19 -5.53
N MET A 230 27.24 -9.48 -5.96
CA MET A 230 27.60 -9.48 -7.38
C MET A 230 26.83 -10.56 -8.17
N ILE A 231 26.40 -11.63 -7.52
CA ILE A 231 25.50 -12.63 -8.08
C ILE A 231 24.07 -12.22 -7.77
N VAL A 232 23.44 -11.50 -8.69
CA VAL A 232 22.10 -10.97 -8.52
C VAL A 232 21.05 -12.06 -8.67
N ARG A 233 20.29 -12.32 -7.60
CA ARG A 233 19.23 -13.34 -7.57
C ARG A 233 17.86 -12.70 -7.52
N ALA A 234 16.85 -13.43 -7.99
CA ALA A 234 15.45 -12.96 -7.99
C ALA A 234 14.90 -12.71 -6.57
N GLY A 235 15.32 -13.49 -5.57
CA GLY A 235 14.92 -13.33 -4.17
C GLY A 235 13.45 -13.59 -3.88
N THR A 236 12.65 -13.94 -4.91
CA THR A 236 11.24 -14.31 -4.82
C THR A 236 10.86 -15.17 -6.01
N ASP A 237 9.80 -15.96 -5.85
CA ASP A 237 9.22 -16.70 -6.97
C ASP A 237 8.31 -15.77 -7.79
N GLY A 238 8.35 -15.93 -9.13
CA GLY A 238 7.53 -15.08 -10.00
C GLY A 238 7.97 -15.14 -11.46
N VAL A 239 7.66 -14.07 -12.17
CA VAL A 239 8.07 -13.85 -13.57
C VAL A 239 8.93 -12.60 -13.65
N LEU A 240 10.07 -12.68 -14.31
CA LEU A 240 10.92 -11.53 -14.58
C LEU A 240 10.23 -10.61 -15.59
N GLN A 241 9.82 -9.44 -15.16
CA GLN A 241 9.14 -8.47 -16.04
C GLN A 241 10.12 -7.60 -16.79
N GLU A 242 11.13 -7.08 -16.11
CA GLU A 242 12.12 -6.16 -16.68
C GLU A 242 13.54 -6.51 -16.23
N LEU A 243 14.49 -6.32 -17.14
CA LEU A 243 15.94 -6.47 -16.92
C LEU A 243 16.66 -5.41 -17.77
N PRO A 244 16.64 -4.13 -17.35
CA PRO A 244 16.98 -3.00 -18.21
C PRO A 244 18.47 -2.88 -18.54
N LEU A 245 19.36 -3.45 -17.72
CA LEU A 245 20.81 -3.33 -17.92
C LEU A 245 21.31 -4.30 -18.99
N GLU A 246 22.23 -3.84 -19.84
CA GLU A 246 22.89 -4.67 -20.86
C GLU A 246 24.30 -5.10 -20.42
N VAL A 247 24.81 -6.19 -21.01
CA VAL A 247 26.16 -6.68 -20.78
C VAL A 247 27.18 -5.61 -21.10
N GLY A 248 28.13 -5.39 -20.19
CA GLY A 248 29.14 -4.33 -20.29
C GLY A 248 28.73 -3.00 -19.64
N GLN A 249 27.45 -2.77 -19.35
CA GLN A 249 27.01 -1.58 -18.62
C GLN A 249 27.44 -1.62 -17.15
N PHE A 250 27.63 -0.45 -16.58
CA PHE A 250 28.00 -0.28 -15.18
C PHE A 250 26.78 0.10 -14.35
N ALA A 251 26.47 -0.71 -13.34
CA ALA A 251 25.44 -0.45 -12.36
C ALA A 251 26.03 0.24 -11.13
N GLN A 252 25.49 1.36 -10.73
CA GLN A 252 25.82 1.99 -9.46
C GLN A 252 24.98 1.37 -8.33
N SER A 253 25.41 1.51 -7.07
CA SER A 253 24.58 1.11 -5.93
C SER A 253 23.25 1.83 -5.97
N GLY A 254 22.14 1.10 -5.77
CA GLY A 254 20.77 1.59 -5.87
C GLY A 254 20.16 1.56 -7.29
N THR A 255 20.96 1.30 -8.34
CA THR A 255 20.41 1.15 -9.70
C THR A 255 19.49 -0.06 -9.76
N THR A 256 18.30 0.12 -10.33
CA THR A 256 17.35 -0.97 -10.56
C THR A 256 17.91 -1.95 -11.58
N ILE A 257 18.07 -3.20 -11.18
CA ILE A 257 18.58 -4.31 -12.01
C ILE A 257 17.43 -5.09 -12.63
N ALA A 258 16.41 -5.41 -11.84
CA ALA A 258 15.32 -6.25 -12.30
C ALA A 258 14.02 -5.93 -11.59
N LYS A 259 12.91 -6.30 -12.25
CA LYS A 259 11.56 -6.27 -11.68
C LYS A 259 10.94 -7.65 -11.81
N VAL A 260 10.64 -8.27 -10.68
CA VAL A 260 9.97 -9.57 -10.62
C VAL A 260 8.57 -9.39 -10.10
N VAL A 261 7.59 -10.00 -10.78
CA VAL A 261 6.17 -9.92 -10.46
C VAL A 261 5.56 -11.30 -10.27
N GLN A 262 4.51 -11.39 -9.46
CA GLN A 262 3.71 -12.61 -9.31
C GLN A 262 2.44 -12.51 -10.16
N PRO A 263 2.40 -13.07 -11.37
CA PRO A 263 1.27 -12.94 -12.29
C PRO A 263 0.01 -13.67 -11.81
N GLU A 264 0.13 -14.56 -10.84
CA GLU A 264 -0.97 -15.32 -10.26
C GLU A 264 -1.73 -14.52 -9.20
N ARG A 265 -1.14 -13.43 -8.70
CA ARG A 265 -1.74 -12.54 -7.69
C ARG A 265 -1.86 -11.15 -8.25
N LEU A 266 -3.01 -10.89 -8.87
CA LEU A 266 -3.34 -9.57 -9.41
C LEU A 266 -4.43 -8.93 -8.55
N LYS A 267 -4.39 -7.62 -8.47
CA LYS A 267 -5.48 -6.76 -7.98
C LYS A 267 -5.98 -5.89 -9.13
N ALA A 268 -7.23 -5.51 -9.08
CA ALA A 268 -7.76 -4.52 -10.01
C ALA A 268 -7.57 -3.12 -9.43
N VAL A 269 -7.05 -2.21 -10.23
CA VAL A 269 -6.89 -0.80 -9.89
C VAL A 269 -7.86 -0.01 -10.76
N LEU A 270 -8.95 0.48 -10.16
CA LEU A 270 -10.02 1.22 -10.83
C LEU A 270 -9.82 2.72 -10.69
N ARG A 271 -10.17 3.48 -11.72
CA ARG A 271 -10.18 4.95 -11.71
C ARG A 271 -11.62 5.45 -11.70
N VAL A 272 -12.11 5.75 -10.51
CA VAL A 272 -13.48 6.22 -10.29
C VAL A 272 -13.51 7.73 -10.29
N GLN A 273 -14.53 8.35 -10.92
CA GLN A 273 -14.70 9.80 -10.87
C GLN A 273 -14.92 10.28 -9.42
N GLU A 274 -14.33 11.41 -9.04
CA GLU A 274 -14.31 11.92 -7.68
C GLU A 274 -15.72 12.08 -7.06
N ASN A 275 -16.69 12.55 -7.86
CA ASN A 275 -18.09 12.71 -7.41
C ASN A 275 -18.76 11.38 -7.06
N GLN A 276 -18.35 10.26 -7.68
CA GLN A 276 -18.85 8.91 -7.44
C GLN A 276 -18.03 8.17 -6.38
N ALA A 277 -16.75 8.51 -6.25
CA ALA A 277 -15.83 7.86 -5.32
C ALA A 277 -16.17 8.15 -3.84
N ARG A 278 -16.91 9.23 -3.55
CA ARG A 278 -17.32 9.61 -2.18
C ARG A 278 -18.13 8.54 -1.47
N ASP A 279 -18.89 7.75 -2.25
CA ASP A 279 -19.76 6.71 -1.70
C ASP A 279 -19.08 5.33 -1.69
N VAL A 280 -17.85 5.22 -2.21
CA VAL A 280 -17.10 3.96 -2.21
C VAL A 280 -16.36 3.78 -0.88
N THR A 281 -16.64 2.66 -0.22
CA THR A 281 -16.02 2.28 1.04
C THR A 281 -15.30 0.93 0.95
N VAL A 282 -14.27 0.75 1.77
CA VAL A 282 -13.54 -0.51 1.86
C VAL A 282 -14.48 -1.63 2.31
N GLY A 283 -14.40 -2.79 1.66
CA GLY A 283 -15.23 -3.96 1.93
C GLY A 283 -16.42 -4.13 0.97
N GLN A 284 -16.76 -3.12 0.17
CA GLN A 284 -17.81 -3.25 -0.84
C GLN A 284 -17.47 -4.29 -1.91
N VAL A 285 -18.50 -4.96 -2.42
CA VAL A 285 -18.36 -5.97 -3.47
C VAL A 285 -18.12 -5.26 -4.80
N ALA A 286 -17.18 -5.81 -5.58
CA ALA A 286 -16.91 -5.35 -6.93
C ALA A 286 -16.88 -6.54 -7.89
N VAL A 287 -17.33 -6.32 -9.10
CA VAL A 287 -17.25 -7.27 -10.22
C VAL A 287 -16.36 -6.67 -11.30
N ILE A 288 -15.32 -7.39 -11.65
CA ILE A 288 -14.32 -6.96 -12.62
C ILE A 288 -14.52 -7.75 -13.92
N ASP A 289 -14.80 -7.03 -14.99
CA ASP A 289 -14.85 -7.59 -16.34
C ASP A 289 -13.46 -7.50 -16.99
N THR A 290 -12.87 -8.65 -17.21
CA THR A 290 -11.56 -8.80 -17.86
C THR A 290 -11.69 -8.98 -19.38
N ARG A 291 -12.91 -8.86 -19.94
CA ARG A 291 -13.28 -9.22 -21.32
C ARG A 291 -13.14 -10.71 -21.67
N ASN A 292 -12.50 -11.48 -20.79
CA ASN A 292 -12.36 -12.93 -20.89
C ASN A 292 -13.13 -13.67 -19.79
N GLY A 293 -13.82 -12.94 -18.93
CA GLY A 293 -14.60 -13.45 -17.82
C GLY A 293 -14.77 -12.43 -16.70
N LEU A 294 -15.80 -12.65 -15.89
CA LEU A 294 -16.11 -11.83 -14.73
C LEU A 294 -15.40 -12.40 -13.49
N VAL A 295 -14.74 -11.54 -12.73
CA VAL A 295 -14.05 -11.88 -11.50
C VAL A 295 -14.63 -11.08 -10.35
N ARG A 296 -15.08 -11.74 -9.28
CA ARG A 296 -15.53 -11.06 -8.07
C ARG A 296 -14.36 -10.63 -7.21
N GLY A 297 -14.52 -9.47 -6.60
CA GLY A 297 -13.55 -8.92 -5.66
C GLY A 297 -14.22 -8.08 -4.59
N THR A 298 -13.39 -7.52 -3.73
CA THR A 298 -13.81 -6.56 -2.71
C THR A 298 -12.89 -5.36 -2.74
N VAL A 299 -13.46 -4.17 -2.54
CA VAL A 299 -12.67 -2.94 -2.37
C VAL A 299 -11.74 -3.11 -1.17
N SER A 300 -10.45 -3.08 -1.41
CA SER A 300 -9.41 -3.23 -0.38
C SER A 300 -8.83 -1.90 0.07
N ARG A 301 -8.80 -0.90 -0.83
CA ARG A 301 -8.26 0.43 -0.54
C ARG A 301 -8.91 1.47 -1.45
N THR A 302 -9.18 2.63 -0.88
CA THR A 302 -9.55 3.85 -1.60
C THR A 302 -8.45 4.88 -1.35
N ASP A 303 -7.90 5.45 -2.41
CA ASP A 303 -6.88 6.49 -2.29
C ASP A 303 -7.55 7.77 -1.73
N PRO A 304 -7.00 8.41 -0.69
CA PRO A 304 -7.56 9.64 -0.16
C PRO A 304 -7.35 10.85 -1.07
N SER A 305 -6.48 10.75 -2.08
CA SER A 305 -6.17 11.83 -3.02
C SER A 305 -6.86 11.61 -4.36
N SER A 306 -7.33 12.69 -4.98
CA SER A 306 -7.78 12.67 -6.37
C SER A 306 -6.66 13.14 -7.31
N SER A 307 -6.53 12.50 -8.44
CA SER A 307 -5.59 12.86 -9.50
C SER A 307 -6.34 12.95 -10.83
N GLY A 308 -6.31 14.14 -11.46
CA GLY A 308 -7.01 14.36 -12.71
C GLY A 308 -8.54 14.16 -12.62
N GLY A 309 -9.16 14.49 -11.47
CA GLY A 309 -10.61 14.33 -11.24
C GLY A 309 -11.06 12.88 -11.01
N THR A 310 -10.12 11.97 -10.80
CA THR A 310 -10.41 10.56 -10.48
C THR A 310 -9.71 10.13 -9.19
N VAL A 311 -10.34 9.21 -8.49
CA VAL A 311 -9.81 8.55 -7.28
C VAL A 311 -9.45 7.11 -7.63
N THR A 312 -8.29 6.67 -7.19
CA THR A 312 -7.83 5.30 -7.39
C THR A 312 -8.41 4.37 -6.33
N ILE A 313 -9.02 3.28 -6.77
CA ILE A 313 -9.62 2.28 -5.89
C ILE A 313 -8.99 0.91 -6.21
N ASP A 314 -8.39 0.30 -5.20
CA ASP A 314 -7.85 -1.04 -5.30
C ASP A 314 -8.93 -2.06 -4.93
N VAL A 315 -9.10 -3.08 -5.77
CA VAL A 315 -10.01 -4.19 -5.56
C VAL A 315 -9.21 -5.49 -5.46
N ALA A 316 -9.28 -6.15 -4.32
CA ALA A 316 -8.71 -7.48 -4.13
C ALA A 316 -9.63 -8.52 -4.79
N LEU A 317 -9.06 -9.32 -5.69
CA LEU A 317 -9.78 -10.35 -6.43
C LEU A 317 -9.89 -11.62 -5.57
N LYS A 318 -11.08 -12.21 -5.53
CA LYS A 318 -11.34 -13.42 -4.72
C LYS A 318 -11.39 -14.70 -5.53
N ASP A 319 -11.90 -14.60 -6.75
CA ASP A 319 -12.05 -15.73 -7.64
C ASP A 319 -10.75 -15.98 -8.43
N SER A 320 -10.59 -17.19 -8.94
CA SER A 320 -9.47 -17.51 -9.83
C SER A 320 -9.52 -16.67 -11.11
N LEU A 321 -8.36 -16.18 -11.50
CA LEU A 321 -8.23 -15.34 -12.70
C LEU A 321 -8.54 -16.16 -13.97
N PRO A 322 -9.30 -15.60 -14.91
CA PRO A 322 -9.58 -16.25 -16.18
C PRO A 322 -8.30 -16.39 -17.02
N ARG A 323 -8.31 -17.35 -17.96
CA ARG A 323 -7.19 -17.54 -18.89
C ARG A 323 -6.93 -16.24 -19.67
N GLY A 324 -5.67 -15.82 -19.71
CA GLY A 324 -5.25 -14.59 -20.39
C GLY A 324 -5.20 -13.34 -19.49
N ALA A 325 -5.58 -13.43 -18.22
CA ALA A 325 -5.33 -12.36 -17.26
C ALA A 325 -3.81 -12.17 -17.09
N ARG A 326 -3.34 -10.94 -17.26
CA ARG A 326 -1.93 -10.57 -17.17
C ARG A 326 -1.79 -9.16 -16.59
N PRO A 327 -0.64 -8.81 -16.03
CA PRO A 327 -0.35 -7.43 -15.64
C PRO A 327 -0.65 -6.45 -16.79
N ASP A 328 -1.11 -5.25 -16.42
CA ASP A 328 -1.45 -4.14 -17.30
C ASP A 328 -2.62 -4.41 -18.28
N LEU A 329 -3.39 -5.50 -18.08
CA LEU A 329 -4.61 -5.72 -18.84
C LEU A 329 -5.65 -4.67 -18.45
N SER A 330 -6.22 -3.98 -19.47
CA SER A 330 -7.33 -3.05 -19.26
C SER A 330 -8.61 -3.83 -18.93
N ILE A 331 -9.33 -3.36 -17.92
CA ILE A 331 -10.52 -3.97 -17.36
C ILE A 331 -11.60 -2.92 -17.11
N ASP A 332 -12.83 -3.38 -16.98
CA ASP A 332 -13.95 -2.56 -16.51
C ASP A 332 -14.44 -3.11 -15.17
N GLY A 333 -14.51 -2.24 -14.15
CA GLY A 333 -14.97 -2.61 -12.81
C GLY A 333 -16.33 -2.00 -12.49
N THR A 334 -17.19 -2.79 -11.85
CA THR A 334 -18.47 -2.35 -11.31
C THR A 334 -18.45 -2.56 -9.79
N ILE A 335 -18.57 -1.47 -9.01
CA ILE A 335 -18.59 -1.50 -7.55
C ILE A 335 -20.03 -1.34 -7.09
N GLU A 336 -20.54 -2.28 -6.30
CA GLU A 336 -21.84 -2.21 -5.65
C GLU A 336 -21.74 -1.28 -4.42
N ILE A 337 -22.33 -0.09 -4.53
CA ILE A 337 -22.30 0.91 -3.43
C ILE A 337 -23.34 0.53 -2.38
N GLU A 338 -24.57 0.27 -2.83
CA GLU A 338 -25.71 0.04 -1.95
C GLU A 338 -26.76 -0.80 -2.66
N ARG A 339 -27.40 -1.68 -1.91
CA ARG A 339 -28.56 -2.45 -2.37
C ARG A 339 -29.80 -1.99 -1.62
N LEU A 340 -30.67 -1.30 -2.34
CA LEU A 340 -31.98 -0.88 -1.83
C LEU A 340 -32.96 -2.05 -1.95
N GLY A 341 -33.57 -2.46 -0.84
CA GLY A 341 -34.36 -3.70 -0.79
C GLY A 341 -35.63 -3.64 -1.62
N LYS A 342 -36.60 -2.77 -1.27
CA LYS A 342 -37.87 -2.62 -1.95
C LYS A 342 -38.16 -1.15 -2.15
N VAL A 343 -37.84 -0.65 -3.33
CA VAL A 343 -38.07 0.74 -3.74
C VAL A 343 -38.79 0.78 -5.08
N LEU A 344 -39.47 1.89 -5.36
CA LEU A 344 -39.96 2.17 -6.69
C LEU A 344 -38.80 2.72 -7.51
N HIS A 345 -38.53 2.17 -8.66
CA HIS A 345 -37.47 2.63 -9.55
C HIS A 345 -37.90 2.58 -11.01
N VAL A 346 -37.24 3.34 -11.84
CA VAL A 346 -37.46 3.42 -13.29
C VAL A 346 -36.13 3.71 -13.98
N GLY A 347 -35.99 3.46 -15.25
CA GLY A 347 -34.85 3.87 -16.04
C GLY A 347 -34.51 5.35 -15.86
N ARG A 348 -33.24 5.68 -15.87
CA ARG A 348 -32.80 7.06 -15.62
C ARG A 348 -33.24 8.01 -16.74
N PRO A 349 -34.05 9.06 -16.43
CA PRO A 349 -34.44 10.04 -17.43
C PRO A 349 -33.22 10.86 -17.89
N THR A 350 -33.26 11.33 -19.15
CA THR A 350 -32.20 12.17 -19.73
C THR A 350 -32.01 13.49 -19.00
N TYR A 351 -33.01 13.95 -18.27
CA TYR A 351 -32.99 15.13 -17.41
C TYR A 351 -33.47 14.75 -15.99
N GLY A 352 -32.95 15.38 -15.03
CA GLY A 352 -33.21 15.10 -13.62
C GLY A 352 -31.98 14.53 -12.91
N GLN A 353 -31.66 15.13 -11.82
CA GLN A 353 -30.55 14.71 -10.96
C GLN A 353 -31.09 13.94 -9.75
N ALA A 354 -30.23 13.13 -9.14
CA ALA A 354 -30.54 12.49 -7.87
C ALA A 354 -30.98 13.52 -6.80
N ASN A 355 -31.97 13.14 -5.99
CA ASN A 355 -32.53 13.96 -4.92
C ASN A 355 -33.14 15.32 -5.37
N THR A 356 -33.69 15.35 -6.61
CA THR A 356 -34.40 16.53 -7.12
C THR A 356 -35.86 16.20 -7.44
N THR A 357 -36.70 17.23 -7.57
CA THR A 357 -38.06 17.07 -8.05
C THR A 357 -38.16 17.56 -9.50
N VAL A 358 -38.66 16.72 -10.37
CA VAL A 358 -38.77 16.99 -11.81
C VAL A 358 -40.17 16.69 -12.33
N GLY A 359 -40.61 17.39 -13.39
CA GLY A 359 -41.86 17.08 -14.08
C GLY A 359 -41.62 15.95 -15.10
N LEU A 360 -42.14 14.76 -14.84
CA LEU A 360 -42.17 13.66 -15.80
C LEU A 360 -43.57 13.50 -16.42
N PHE A 361 -43.62 13.00 -17.63
CA PHE A 361 -44.91 12.70 -18.30
C PHE A 361 -45.28 11.24 -18.08
N ARG A 362 -46.40 11.00 -17.36
CA ARG A 362 -46.99 9.67 -17.18
C ARG A 362 -47.93 9.37 -18.36
N LEU A 363 -47.62 8.32 -19.09
CA LEU A 363 -48.39 7.84 -20.23
C LEU A 363 -49.59 7.04 -19.74
N ARG A 364 -50.78 7.41 -20.19
CA ARG A 364 -52.02 6.67 -19.95
C ARG A 364 -52.33 5.69 -21.12
N PRO A 365 -53.13 4.66 -20.87
CA PRO A 365 -53.47 3.68 -21.92
C PRO A 365 -54.18 4.28 -23.16
N ASN A 366 -54.81 5.45 -23.03
CA ASN A 366 -55.47 6.16 -24.13
C ASN A 366 -54.51 6.96 -25.04
N GLY A 367 -53.20 6.90 -24.78
CA GLY A 367 -52.17 7.63 -25.54
C GLY A 367 -51.95 9.06 -25.05
N ASP A 368 -52.65 9.54 -24.04
CA ASP A 368 -52.41 10.83 -23.44
C ASP A 368 -51.34 10.73 -22.34
N ALA A 369 -50.36 11.61 -22.34
CA ALA A 369 -49.36 11.72 -21.28
C ALA A 369 -49.56 12.99 -20.45
N GLU A 370 -49.62 12.82 -19.14
CA GLU A 370 -49.90 13.88 -18.17
C GLU A 370 -48.62 14.20 -17.36
N ARG A 371 -48.29 15.47 -17.22
CA ARG A 371 -47.16 15.92 -16.48
C ARG A 371 -47.40 15.82 -14.96
N ILE A 372 -46.51 15.08 -14.29
CA ILE A 372 -46.57 14.86 -12.84
C ILE A 372 -45.26 15.27 -12.22
N GLN A 373 -45.33 15.94 -11.06
CA GLN A 373 -44.13 16.25 -10.25
C GLN A 373 -43.69 15.01 -9.51
N VAL A 374 -42.48 14.54 -9.85
CA VAL A 374 -41.89 13.34 -9.31
C VAL A 374 -40.66 13.68 -8.50
N ALA A 375 -40.65 13.30 -7.22
CA ALA A 375 -39.47 13.40 -6.40
C ALA A 375 -38.57 12.21 -6.67
N LEU A 376 -37.42 12.47 -7.28
CA LEU A 376 -36.37 11.50 -7.55
C LEU A 376 -35.53 11.31 -6.30
N GLY A 377 -35.12 10.06 -6.03
CA GLY A 377 -34.23 9.69 -4.94
C GLY A 377 -32.81 9.41 -5.41
N ARG A 378 -32.24 8.30 -4.94
CA ARG A 378 -30.90 7.85 -5.30
C ARG A 378 -30.88 7.36 -6.76
N SER A 379 -29.74 7.55 -7.43
CA SER A 379 -29.58 7.11 -8.82
C SER A 379 -28.44 6.11 -8.96
N SER A 380 -28.63 5.16 -9.84
CA SER A 380 -27.62 4.24 -10.39
C SER A 380 -27.15 4.74 -11.76
N ALA A 381 -26.31 3.95 -12.42
CA ALA A 381 -25.90 4.22 -13.79
C ALA A 381 -27.07 4.18 -14.77
N SER A 382 -28.00 3.23 -14.58
CA SER A 382 -29.13 2.95 -15.47
C SER A 382 -30.51 3.31 -14.92
N GLU A 383 -30.69 3.41 -13.60
CA GLU A 383 -31.95 3.52 -12.91
C GLU A 383 -31.96 4.67 -11.91
N ILE A 384 -33.16 5.11 -11.55
CA ILE A 384 -33.36 6.12 -10.52
C ILE A 384 -34.54 5.74 -9.62
N GLU A 385 -34.35 5.96 -8.30
CA GLU A 385 -35.38 5.75 -7.28
C GLU A 385 -36.49 6.80 -7.41
N ILE A 386 -37.74 6.36 -7.29
CA ILE A 386 -38.92 7.24 -7.17
C ILE A 386 -39.34 7.27 -5.72
N VAL A 387 -39.19 8.45 -5.10
CA VAL A 387 -39.58 8.65 -3.70
C VAL A 387 -41.07 9.00 -3.58
N ARG A 388 -41.61 9.78 -4.55
CA ARG A 388 -42.99 10.22 -4.54
C ARG A 388 -43.44 10.68 -5.92
N GLY A 389 -44.73 10.51 -6.24
CA GLY A 389 -45.39 11.04 -7.43
C GLY A 389 -45.77 9.99 -8.47
N LEU A 390 -45.26 8.74 -8.38
CA LEU A 390 -45.61 7.64 -9.26
C LEU A 390 -45.83 6.36 -8.46
N ASP A 391 -46.65 5.47 -9.01
CA ASP A 391 -46.95 4.15 -8.45
C ASP A 391 -46.34 3.03 -9.31
N ALA A 392 -46.19 1.84 -8.73
CA ALA A 392 -45.74 0.67 -9.48
C ALA A 392 -46.69 0.34 -10.62
N GLY A 393 -46.15 0.18 -11.83
CA GLY A 393 -46.91 -0.05 -13.05
C GLY A 393 -47.21 1.22 -13.86
N ASP A 394 -46.93 2.41 -13.34
CA ASP A 394 -47.01 3.65 -14.13
C ASP A 394 -45.96 3.62 -15.26
N VAL A 395 -46.36 4.03 -16.46
CA VAL A 395 -45.46 4.18 -17.61
C VAL A 395 -45.08 5.64 -17.77
N VAL A 396 -43.77 5.95 -17.81
CA VAL A 396 -43.25 7.31 -17.89
C VAL A 396 -42.35 7.53 -19.09
N ILE A 397 -42.31 8.76 -19.57
CA ILE A 397 -41.42 9.19 -20.66
C ILE A 397 -40.09 9.64 -20.06
N LEU A 398 -38.98 9.01 -20.49
CA LEU A 398 -37.64 9.25 -20.01
C LEU A 398 -36.82 10.20 -20.89
N SER A 399 -37.23 10.38 -22.16
CA SER A 399 -36.56 11.28 -23.11
C SER A 399 -36.78 12.74 -22.75
N ASP A 400 -35.94 13.62 -23.29
CA ASP A 400 -36.00 15.07 -23.05
C ASP A 400 -37.32 15.65 -23.62
N MET A 401 -38.18 16.09 -22.71
CA MET A 401 -39.48 16.71 -23.00
C MET A 401 -39.46 18.23 -22.73
N SER A 402 -38.29 18.88 -22.61
CA SER A 402 -38.13 20.31 -22.30
C SER A 402 -38.91 21.21 -23.29
N ARG A 403 -39.11 20.79 -24.54
CA ARG A 403 -39.92 21.52 -25.54
C ARG A 403 -41.37 21.67 -25.11
N PHE A 404 -41.84 20.85 -24.16
CA PHE A 404 -43.23 20.81 -23.66
C PHE A 404 -43.32 21.27 -22.21
N ASP A 405 -42.32 22.00 -21.68
CA ASP A 405 -42.31 22.46 -20.29
C ASP A 405 -43.45 23.36 -19.87
N GLY A 406 -44.05 24.05 -20.83
CA GLY A 406 -45.24 24.89 -20.62
C GLY A 406 -46.62 24.19 -20.73
N VAL A 407 -46.63 22.83 -20.94
CA VAL A 407 -47.86 22.09 -21.23
C VAL A 407 -48.06 20.94 -20.25
N ASP A 408 -49.28 20.85 -19.69
CA ASP A 408 -49.63 19.83 -18.68
C ASP A 408 -49.97 18.48 -19.32
N ARG A 409 -50.28 18.45 -20.62
CA ARG A 409 -50.66 17.21 -21.35
C ARG A 409 -50.10 17.21 -22.76
N VAL A 410 -49.62 16.03 -23.20
CA VAL A 410 -49.19 15.75 -24.57
C VAL A 410 -49.87 14.48 -25.04
N ARG A 411 -50.09 14.33 -26.33
CA ARG A 411 -50.63 13.11 -26.93
C ARG A 411 -49.53 12.38 -27.69
N VAL A 412 -49.33 11.09 -27.36
CA VAL A 412 -48.38 10.21 -28.02
C VAL A 412 -49.10 9.53 -29.17
N LYS A 413 -48.59 9.62 -30.39
CA LYS A 413 -49.08 8.98 -31.61
C LYS A 413 -48.09 7.92 -32.11
#